data_3972fc8364fac2a1eb06edfe3b0fb981
#
_entry.id   3972fc8364fac2a1eb06edfe3b0fb981
#
_cell.length_a   1.000
_cell.length_b   1.000
_cell.length_c   1.000
_cell.angle_alpha   90.00
_cell.angle_beta   90.00
_cell.angle_gamma   90.00
#
_symmetry.space_group_name_H-M   'P 1'
#
loop_
_entity.id
_entity.type
_entity.pdbx_description
1 polymer ?
#
loop_
_entity_poly.entity_id
_entity_poly.type
_entity_poly.pdbx_seq_one_letter_code
_entity_poly.pdbx_strand_id
1 'polypeptide(L)'
;MAEPKPVKIKQMRVFILFNLDRLYPSPLQVGSLYNVLVGFDEGYDIDLLAKDLAYLKEKGYVRYVDEAIGGADGFRNKYIKLTAEGKEIADRTQTDKALEI
;
A
#
# COMPACT_ATOMS: atom_id res chain seq x y z
N MET A 1 3.43 -7.90 -21.48
CA MET A 1 2.34 -7.31 -20.71
C MET A 1 2.46 -5.80 -20.74
N ALA A 2 1.39 -5.10 -21.03
CA ALA A 2 1.42 -3.65 -21.09
C ALA A 2 1.59 -3.06 -19.70
N GLU A 3 2.37 -2.00 -19.60
CA GLU A 3 2.51 -1.29 -18.33
C GLU A 3 1.20 -0.59 -17.96
N PRO A 4 0.86 -0.50 -16.67
CA PRO A 4 -0.33 0.23 -16.24
C PRO A 4 -0.24 1.70 -16.65
N LYS A 5 -1.36 2.27 -16.97
CA LYS A 5 -1.44 3.71 -17.24
C LYS A 5 -1.16 4.49 -15.97
N PRO A 6 -0.59 5.70 -16.07
CA PRO A 6 -0.30 6.52 -14.87
C PRO A 6 -1.50 6.75 -13.96
N VAL A 7 -2.68 6.95 -14.53
CA VAL A 7 -3.90 7.14 -13.76
C VAL A 7 -4.23 5.91 -12.92
N LYS A 8 -4.01 4.73 -13.47
CA LYS A 8 -4.26 3.48 -12.75
C LYS A 8 -3.26 3.27 -11.63
N ILE A 9 -2.00 3.62 -11.86
CA ILE A 9 -0.97 3.54 -10.83
C ILE A 9 -1.37 4.40 -9.63
N LYS A 10 -1.81 5.64 -9.88
CA LYS A 10 -2.25 6.53 -8.80
C LYS A 10 -3.45 5.95 -8.05
N GLN A 11 -4.43 5.43 -8.77
CA GLN A 11 -5.61 4.81 -8.16
C GLN A 11 -5.23 3.65 -7.24
N MET A 12 -4.33 2.78 -7.68
CA MET A 12 -3.93 1.63 -6.87
C MET A 12 -3.21 2.07 -5.60
N ARG A 13 -2.35 3.08 -5.70
CA ARG A 13 -1.66 3.62 -4.52
C ARG A 13 -2.63 4.23 -3.52
N VAL A 14 -3.63 4.95 -4.00
CA VAL A 14 -4.68 5.51 -3.15
C VAL A 14 -5.50 4.40 -2.49
N PHE A 15 -5.84 3.34 -3.22
CA PHE A 15 -6.54 2.19 -2.65
C PHE A 15 -5.73 1.52 -1.55
N ILE A 16 -4.42 1.40 -1.73
CA ILE A 16 -3.55 0.86 -0.69
C ILE A 16 -3.69 1.69 0.58
N LEU A 17 -3.59 3.01 0.45
CA LEU A 17 -3.70 3.90 1.61
C LEU A 17 -5.06 3.76 2.30
N PHE A 18 -6.14 3.70 1.54
CA PHE A 18 -7.47 3.58 2.12
C PHE A 18 -7.69 2.23 2.80
N ASN A 19 -7.15 1.15 2.25
CA ASN A 19 -7.24 -0.16 2.89
C ASN A 19 -6.46 -0.19 4.20
N LEU A 20 -5.29 0.41 4.23
CA LEU A 20 -4.50 0.50 5.46
C LEU A 20 -5.15 1.42 6.49
N ASP A 21 -5.82 2.48 6.02
CA ASP A 21 -6.53 3.41 6.89
C ASP A 21 -7.65 2.74 7.67
N ARG A 22 -8.34 1.79 7.05
CA ARG A 22 -9.43 1.05 7.69
C ARG A 22 -8.98 0.29 8.93
N LEU A 23 -7.73 -0.12 8.96
CA LEU A 23 -7.16 -0.89 10.08
C LEU A 23 -6.26 -0.05 10.98
N TYR A 24 -5.97 1.19 10.58
CA TYR A 24 -5.04 2.03 11.32
C TYR A 24 -5.42 2.13 12.80
N PRO A 25 -4.49 2.01 13.75
CA PRO A 25 -3.05 1.87 13.57
C PRO A 25 -2.55 0.44 13.42
N SER A 26 -3.44 -0.52 13.25
CA SER A 26 -3.06 -1.93 13.12
C SER A 26 -2.49 -2.21 11.73
N PRO A 27 -1.50 -3.11 11.63
CA PRO A 27 -0.95 -3.48 10.33
C PRO A 27 -1.84 -4.46 9.58
N LEU A 28 -1.60 -4.55 8.28
CA LEU A 28 -2.24 -5.51 7.40
C LEU A 28 -1.16 -6.36 6.74
N GLN A 29 -1.38 -7.65 6.65
CA GLN A 29 -0.46 -8.53 5.95
C GLN A 29 -0.46 -8.21 4.45
N VAL A 30 0.72 -8.17 3.85
CA VAL A 30 0.86 -7.83 2.42
C VAL A 30 0.05 -8.76 1.54
N GLY A 31 0.06 -10.07 1.83
CA GLY A 31 -0.72 -11.03 1.06
C GLY A 31 -2.22 -10.76 1.10
N SER A 32 -2.74 -10.35 2.26
CA SER A 32 -4.15 -9.97 2.38
C SER A 32 -4.47 -8.71 1.59
N LEU A 33 -3.59 -7.73 1.65
CA LEU A 33 -3.73 -6.51 0.85
C LEU A 33 -3.72 -6.85 -0.65
N TYR A 34 -2.80 -7.71 -1.07
CA TYR A 34 -2.70 -8.14 -2.46
C TYR A 34 -4.02 -8.77 -2.94
N ASN A 35 -4.61 -9.65 -2.13
CA ASN A 35 -5.86 -10.29 -2.49
C ASN A 35 -7.00 -9.29 -2.72
N VAL A 36 -7.06 -8.24 -1.90
CA VAL A 36 -8.04 -7.17 -2.08
C VAL A 36 -7.81 -6.45 -3.40
N LEU A 37 -6.55 -6.11 -3.70
CA LEU A 37 -6.22 -5.33 -4.90
C LEU A 37 -6.45 -6.14 -6.18
N VAL A 38 -6.14 -7.44 -6.18
CA VAL A 38 -6.41 -8.32 -7.31
C VAL A 38 -7.91 -8.46 -7.56
N GLY A 39 -8.70 -8.51 -6.50
CA GLY A 39 -10.15 -8.53 -6.63
C GLY A 39 -10.69 -7.26 -7.28
N PHE A 40 -9.96 -6.16 -7.17
CA PHE A 40 -10.33 -4.90 -7.78
C PHE A 40 -9.83 -4.78 -9.22
N ASP A 41 -8.64 -5.29 -9.49
CA ASP A 41 -8.02 -5.26 -10.81
C ASP A 41 -7.28 -6.57 -11.07
N GLU A 42 -7.85 -7.43 -11.91
CA GLU A 42 -7.30 -8.75 -12.21
C GLU A 42 -5.90 -8.69 -12.81
N GLY A 43 -5.55 -7.59 -13.47
CA GLY A 43 -4.23 -7.42 -14.06
C GLY A 43 -3.15 -7.03 -13.05
N TYR A 44 -3.52 -6.78 -11.81
CA TYR A 44 -2.55 -6.39 -10.79
C TYR A 44 -1.76 -7.61 -10.34
N ASP A 45 -0.44 -7.45 -10.20
CA ASP A 45 0.42 -8.55 -9.77
C ASP A 45 1.26 -8.13 -8.57
N ILE A 46 1.92 -9.13 -7.98
CA ILE A 46 2.69 -8.92 -6.75
C ILE A 46 3.89 -7.97 -6.96
N ASP A 47 4.46 -7.97 -8.17
CA ASP A 47 5.58 -7.08 -8.47
C ASP A 47 5.12 -5.63 -8.55
N LEU A 48 3.92 -5.38 -9.06
CA LEU A 48 3.32 -4.05 -9.04
C LEU A 48 3.05 -3.59 -7.61
N LEU A 49 2.55 -4.47 -6.77
CA LEU A 49 2.35 -4.15 -5.36
C LEU A 49 3.68 -3.79 -4.68
N ALA A 50 4.72 -4.55 -4.96
CA ALA A 50 6.04 -4.27 -4.40
C ALA A 50 6.52 -2.86 -4.79
N LYS A 51 6.33 -2.48 -6.04
CA LYS A 51 6.69 -1.14 -6.52
C LYS A 51 5.85 -0.05 -5.85
N ASP A 52 4.55 -0.28 -5.73
CA ASP A 52 3.65 0.70 -5.12
C ASP A 52 3.97 0.89 -3.64
N LEU A 53 4.23 -0.20 -2.92
CA LEU A 53 4.61 -0.10 -1.51
C LEU A 53 5.97 0.57 -1.33
N ALA A 54 6.92 0.29 -2.22
CA ALA A 54 8.23 0.96 -2.18
C ALA A 54 8.06 2.46 -2.37
N TYR A 55 7.21 2.87 -3.32
CA TYR A 55 6.92 4.28 -3.55
C TYR A 55 6.30 4.94 -2.32
N LEU A 56 5.28 4.32 -1.74
CA LEU A 56 4.59 4.87 -0.57
C LEU A 56 5.50 4.91 0.65
N LYS A 57 6.37 3.91 0.80
CA LYS A 57 7.36 3.89 1.87
C LYS A 57 8.36 5.05 1.71
N GLU A 58 8.82 5.27 0.49
CA GLU A 58 9.76 6.38 0.21
C GLU A 58 9.12 7.72 0.48
N LYS A 59 7.83 7.86 0.23
CA LYS A 59 7.07 9.07 0.57
C LYS A 59 6.85 9.23 2.08
N GLY A 60 7.10 8.18 2.85
CA GLY A 60 6.91 8.21 4.30
C GLY A 60 5.48 7.91 4.74
N TYR A 61 4.65 7.36 3.85
CA TYR A 61 3.23 7.13 4.15
C TYR A 61 2.95 5.76 4.73
N VAL A 62 3.82 4.79 4.47
CA VAL A 62 3.68 3.43 5.00
C VAL A 62 5.02 2.97 5.57
N ARG A 63 4.95 1.99 6.45
CA ARG A 63 6.15 1.33 6.96
C ARG A 63 5.85 -0.13 7.23
N TYR A 64 6.87 -0.97 7.11
CA TYR A 64 6.75 -2.36 7.51
C TYR A 64 6.85 -2.46 9.02
N VAL A 65 6.05 -3.34 9.60
CA VAL A 65 6.13 -3.66 11.02
C VAL A 65 7.35 -4.55 11.22
N ASP A 66 7.98 -4.41 12.39
CA ASP A 66 9.19 -5.15 12.75
C ASP A 66 9.04 -6.65 12.46
N GLU A 67 9.99 -7.19 11.74
CA GLU A 67 10.01 -8.57 11.30
C GLU A 67 10.33 -9.56 12.41
N ALA A 68 10.62 -9.09 13.61
CA ALA A 68 10.87 -9.97 14.75
C ALA A 68 9.67 -10.85 15.07
N ILE A 69 8.52 -10.54 14.53
CA ILE A 69 7.31 -11.30 14.73
C ILE A 69 7.22 -12.37 13.63
N GLY A 70 7.58 -13.59 13.98
CA GLY A 70 7.25 -14.75 13.18
C GLY A 70 8.19 -15.13 12.06
N GLY A 71 9.37 -14.52 11.96
CA GLY A 71 10.35 -14.92 10.95
C GLY A 71 9.76 -15.02 9.55
N ALA A 72 9.01 -14.01 9.17
CA ALA A 72 8.25 -14.04 7.93
C ALA A 72 9.17 -14.09 6.73
N ASP A 73 9.22 -15.24 6.08
CA ASP A 73 9.90 -15.41 4.82
C ASP A 73 8.96 -14.94 3.71
N GLY A 74 9.49 -14.12 2.83
CA GLY A 74 8.77 -13.68 1.65
C GLY A 74 7.93 -12.43 1.88
N PHE A 75 7.76 -11.73 0.79
CA PHE A 75 7.10 -10.43 0.74
C PHE A 75 5.65 -10.49 1.23
N ARG A 76 4.92 -11.54 0.83
CA ARG A 76 3.49 -11.67 1.17
C ARG A 76 3.25 -11.84 2.65
N ASN A 77 4.24 -12.32 3.39
CA ASN A 77 4.11 -12.55 4.83
C ASN A 77 4.47 -11.33 5.68
N LYS A 78 4.98 -10.28 5.06
CA LYS A 78 5.28 -9.05 5.77
C LYS A 78 4.01 -8.33 6.16
N TYR A 79 4.11 -7.51 7.20
CA TYR A 79 3.01 -6.67 7.65
C TYR A 79 3.35 -5.22 7.39
N ILE A 80 2.37 -4.46 6.91
CA ILE A 80 2.54 -3.07 6.56
C ILE A 80 1.44 -2.23 7.20
N LYS A 81 1.76 -1.00 7.57
CA LYS A 81 0.79 -0.09 8.18
C LYS A 81 1.04 1.34 7.72
N LEU A 82 0.03 2.20 7.91
CA LEU A 82 0.21 3.62 7.70
C LEU A 82 1.11 4.21 8.78
N THR A 83 1.89 5.20 8.38
CA THR A 83 2.53 6.13 9.32
C THR A 83 1.52 7.21 9.69
N ALA A 84 1.88 8.09 10.64
CA ALA A 84 1.06 9.26 10.96
C ALA A 84 0.86 10.13 9.71
N GLU A 85 1.90 10.32 8.91
CA GLU A 85 1.80 11.09 7.65
C GLU A 85 0.87 10.42 6.66
N GLY A 86 0.96 9.10 6.52
CA GLY A 86 0.07 8.35 5.65
C GLY A 86 -1.39 8.44 6.09
N LYS A 87 -1.63 8.45 7.40
CA LYS A 87 -2.97 8.65 7.95
C LYS A 87 -3.52 10.02 7.56
N GLU A 88 -2.72 11.06 7.64
CA GLU A 88 -3.13 12.40 7.24
C GLU A 88 -3.49 12.48 5.76
N ILE A 89 -2.73 11.81 4.89
CA ILE A 89 -3.03 11.74 3.46
C ILE A 89 -4.34 10.98 3.24
N ALA A 90 -4.53 9.84 3.91
CA ALA A 90 -5.75 9.04 3.77
C ALA A 90 -6.98 9.81 4.27
N ASP A 91 -6.83 10.57 5.33
CA ASP A 91 -7.92 11.40 5.89
C ASP A 91 -8.12 12.70 5.11
N ARG A 92 -7.23 13.00 4.15
CA ARG A 92 -7.25 14.22 3.37
C ARG A 92 -7.03 15.49 4.17
N THR A 93 -6.37 15.38 5.33
CA THR A 93 -5.92 16.53 6.10
C THR A 93 -4.63 17.12 5.52
N GLN A 94 -3.94 16.32 4.72
CA GLN A 94 -2.82 16.74 3.89
C GLN A 94 -3.09 16.34 2.46
N THR A 95 -2.48 17.05 1.51
CA THR A 95 -2.67 16.75 0.09
C THR A 95 -1.38 16.25 -0.52
N ASP A 96 -1.51 15.42 -1.56
CA ASP A 96 -0.39 14.94 -2.36
C ASP A 96 -0.80 14.98 -3.83
N LYS A 97 -0.25 15.93 -4.58
CA LYS A 97 -0.59 16.09 -5.99
C LYS A 97 -0.20 14.88 -6.84
N ALA A 98 0.88 14.19 -6.47
CA ALA A 98 1.32 13.02 -7.21
C ALA A 98 0.32 11.87 -7.10
N LEU A 99 -0.46 11.82 -6.02
CA LEU A 99 -1.53 10.84 -5.82
C LEU A 99 -2.91 11.42 -6.16
N GLU A 100 -2.99 12.71 -6.45
CA GLU A 100 -4.25 13.42 -6.75
C GLU A 100 -5.26 13.38 -5.60
N ILE A 101 -4.75 13.46 -4.39
CA ILE A 101 -5.60 13.53 -3.19
C ILE A 101 -5.08 14.60 -2.22
#